data_c839a4659d30a3af61152c5fb7caea3a
#
_entry.id   c839a4659d30a3af61152c5fb7caea3a
#
_cell.length_a   1.000
_cell.length_b   1.000
_cell.length_c   1.000
_cell.angle_alpha   90.00
_cell.angle_beta   90.00
_cell.angle_gamma   90.00
#
_symmetry.space_group_name_H-M   'P 1'
#
loop_
_entity.id
_entity.type
_entity.pdbx_description
1 polymer ?
#
loop_
_entity_poly.entity_id
_entity_poly.type
_entity_poly.pdbx_seq_one_letter_code
_entity_poly.pdbx_strand_id
1 'polypeptide(L)'
;MVSIDSYNYFGRSAEYLDAKLLPYVKRGGIVTLCFPGMKQDCHENPPACLLESWTPDKLDYIHGIPWWKTIFEQSENADILGMREMQCTEEAWADWLSCDNEYARCDASAVKAGALEYLNTIMAVLRKK
;
A
#
# COMPACT_ATOMS: atom_id res chain seq x y z
N MET A 1 5.72 -2.66 15.95
CA MET A 1 4.33 -2.75 15.40
C MET A 1 4.40 -3.19 13.95
N VAL A 2 3.48 -4.04 13.53
CA VAL A 2 3.37 -4.49 12.13
C VAL A 2 1.93 -4.28 11.66
N SER A 3 1.76 -3.78 10.44
CA SER A 3 0.48 -3.68 9.74
C SER A 3 0.64 -4.27 8.35
N ILE A 4 -0.26 -5.18 7.97
CA ILE A 4 -0.25 -5.85 6.68
C ILE A 4 -1.60 -5.62 6.01
N ASP A 5 -1.59 -5.19 4.75
CA ASP A 5 -2.75 -5.02 3.87
C ASP A 5 -3.88 -4.14 4.45
N SER A 6 -3.51 -3.08 5.17
CA SER A 6 -4.52 -2.20 5.79
C SER A 6 -4.12 -0.73 5.89
N TYR A 7 -2.84 -0.41 6.03
CA TYR A 7 -2.41 0.97 6.24
C TYR A 7 -2.77 1.91 5.10
N ASN A 8 -2.76 1.44 3.87
CA ASN A 8 -3.13 2.20 2.68
C ASN A 8 -4.56 2.76 2.72
N TYR A 9 -5.47 2.14 3.48
CA TYR A 9 -6.83 2.65 3.65
C TYR A 9 -6.91 3.84 4.61
N PHE A 10 -6.05 3.90 5.60
CA PHE A 10 -6.13 4.86 6.70
C PHE A 10 -5.03 5.92 6.66
N GLY A 11 -3.82 5.54 6.24
CA GLY A 11 -2.60 6.30 6.42
C GLY A 11 -2.27 7.31 5.33
N ARG A 12 -3.20 7.64 4.45
CA ARG A 12 -3.00 8.58 3.33
C ARG A 12 -2.95 10.05 3.78
N SER A 13 -3.44 10.35 4.95
CA SER A 13 -3.23 11.65 5.60
C SER A 13 -1.88 11.63 6.32
N ALA A 14 -1.08 12.67 6.12
CA ALA A 14 0.21 12.82 6.81
C ALA A 14 0.09 12.79 8.33
N GLU A 15 -1.02 13.31 8.86
CA GLU A 15 -1.27 13.37 10.30
C GLU A 15 -1.59 12.00 10.91
N TYR A 16 -2.05 11.03 10.10
CA TYR A 16 -2.51 9.75 10.63
C TYR A 16 -1.40 8.98 11.35
N LEU A 17 -0.20 8.97 10.80
CA LEU A 17 0.95 8.30 11.40
C LEU A 17 1.21 8.82 12.82
N ASP A 18 1.33 10.13 12.97
CA ASP A 18 1.66 10.78 14.24
C ASP A 18 0.51 10.74 15.24
N ALA A 19 -0.72 10.98 14.78
CA ALA A 19 -1.87 11.12 15.68
C ALA A 19 -2.53 9.78 16.06
N LYS A 20 -2.46 8.77 15.19
CA LYS A 20 -3.24 7.53 15.37
C LYS A 20 -2.39 6.27 15.55
N LEU A 21 -1.20 6.21 14.97
CA LEU A 21 -0.38 5.00 15.02
C LEU A 21 0.76 5.11 16.05
N LEU A 22 1.57 6.15 15.95
CA LEU A 22 2.75 6.32 16.79
C LEU A 22 2.47 6.42 18.30
N PRO A 23 1.30 6.90 18.79
CA PRO A 23 0.99 6.84 20.22
C PRO A 23 1.08 5.44 20.83
N TYR A 24 0.82 4.39 20.03
CA TYR A 24 0.88 2.99 20.47
C TYR A 24 2.27 2.34 20.28
N VAL A 25 3.22 3.08 19.79
CA VAL A 25 4.61 2.63 19.59
C VAL A 25 5.50 3.27 20.63
N LYS A 26 6.32 2.47 21.32
CA LYS A 26 7.30 3.03 22.26
C LYS A 26 8.38 3.81 21.52
N ARG A 27 9.02 4.76 22.20
CA ARG A 27 10.16 5.51 21.68
C ARG A 27 11.27 4.58 21.21
N GLY A 28 11.83 4.83 20.03
CA GLY A 28 12.81 3.96 19.37
C GLY A 28 12.20 2.69 18.75
N GLY A 29 10.89 2.48 18.91
CA GLY A 29 10.19 1.30 18.38
C GLY A 29 10.07 1.33 16.85
N ILE A 30 10.05 0.14 16.27
CA ILE A 30 9.93 -0.05 14.81
C ILE A 30 8.47 -0.26 14.42
N VAL A 31 8.09 0.37 13.33
CA VAL A 31 6.82 0.16 12.62
C VAL A 31 7.15 -0.40 11.25
N THR A 32 6.60 -1.56 10.93
CA THR A 32 6.70 -2.17 9.59
C THR A 32 5.31 -2.20 8.98
N LEU A 33 5.19 -1.59 7.81
CA LEU A 33 3.95 -1.48 7.06
C LEU A 33 4.13 -2.22 5.74
N CYS A 34 3.21 -3.13 5.41
CA CYS A 34 3.16 -3.82 4.12
C CYS A 34 1.78 -3.62 3.53
N PHE A 35 1.70 -3.13 2.29
CA PHE A 35 0.42 -2.83 1.66
C PHE A 35 0.53 -2.82 0.13
N PRO A 36 -0.59 -2.96 -0.59
CA PRO A 36 -0.63 -2.84 -2.03
C PRO A 36 -0.20 -1.45 -2.50
N GLY A 37 0.56 -1.41 -3.56
CA GLY A 37 1.02 -0.17 -4.17
C GLY A 37 1.04 -0.24 -5.69
N MET A 38 1.52 0.84 -6.31
CA MET A 38 1.76 0.94 -7.74
C MET A 38 3.26 1.03 -8.02
N LYS A 39 3.70 0.41 -9.13
CA LYS A 39 5.08 0.57 -9.60
C LYS A 39 5.35 2.02 -10.00
N GLN A 40 4.35 2.65 -10.62
CA GLN A 40 4.33 4.07 -10.98
C GLN A 40 2.91 4.58 -10.87
N ASP A 41 2.72 5.75 -10.24
CA ASP A 41 1.41 6.37 -10.13
C ASP A 41 0.82 6.69 -11.51
N CYS A 42 -0.42 6.28 -11.73
CA CYS A 42 -1.13 6.44 -13.00
C CYS A 42 -2.58 6.94 -12.81
N HIS A 43 -2.84 7.68 -11.72
CA HIS A 43 -4.18 8.12 -11.33
C HIS A 43 -4.85 9.07 -12.33
N GLU A 44 -4.06 9.88 -13.05
CA GLU A 44 -4.60 10.81 -14.05
C GLU A 44 -5.11 10.09 -15.31
N ASN A 45 -4.52 8.95 -15.65
CA ASN A 45 -4.93 8.13 -16.80
C ASN A 45 -4.72 6.64 -16.48
N PRO A 46 -5.58 6.04 -15.65
CA PRO A 46 -5.42 4.66 -15.24
C PRO A 46 -5.54 3.70 -16.42
N PRO A 47 -4.68 2.68 -16.51
CA PRO A 47 -4.83 1.59 -17.47
C PRO A 47 -6.20 0.90 -17.34
N ALA A 48 -6.79 0.52 -18.47
CA ALA A 48 -8.12 -0.10 -18.52
C ALA A 48 -8.20 -1.36 -17.63
N CYS A 49 -7.12 -2.15 -17.55
CA CYS A 49 -7.09 -3.35 -16.73
C CYS A 49 -7.28 -3.07 -15.23
N LEU A 50 -6.80 -1.93 -14.72
CA LEU A 50 -7.04 -1.54 -13.33
C LEU A 50 -8.51 -1.16 -13.10
N LEU A 51 -9.14 -0.52 -14.07
CA LEU A 51 -10.51 -0.07 -13.99
C LEU A 51 -11.53 -1.22 -14.05
N GLU A 52 -11.10 -2.43 -14.33
CA GLU A 52 -11.96 -3.61 -14.27
C GLU A 52 -12.35 -3.99 -12.84
N SER A 53 -11.53 -3.66 -11.86
CA SER A 53 -11.81 -3.93 -10.43
C SER A 53 -11.88 -2.66 -9.58
N TRP A 54 -11.03 -1.67 -9.86
CA TRP A 54 -10.93 -0.47 -9.05
C TRP A 54 -11.50 0.74 -9.76
N THR A 55 -12.50 1.39 -9.16
CA THR A 55 -12.90 2.73 -9.60
C THR A 55 -11.77 3.74 -9.33
N PRO A 56 -11.75 4.91 -10.01
CA PRO A 56 -10.76 5.95 -9.72
C PRO A 56 -10.65 6.30 -8.22
N ASP A 57 -11.78 6.37 -7.50
CA ASP A 57 -11.80 6.64 -6.06
C ASP A 57 -11.12 5.52 -5.24
N LYS A 58 -11.26 4.27 -5.67
CA LYS A 58 -10.59 3.14 -5.02
C LYS A 58 -9.10 3.08 -5.34
N LEU A 59 -8.68 3.53 -6.52
CA LEU A 59 -7.27 3.64 -6.86
C LEU A 59 -6.52 4.64 -5.98
N ASP A 60 -7.21 5.60 -5.37
CA ASP A 60 -6.64 6.53 -4.40
C ASP A 60 -6.12 5.86 -3.11
N TYR A 61 -6.45 4.58 -2.88
CA TYR A 61 -5.83 3.78 -1.82
C TYR A 61 -4.49 3.16 -2.21
N ILE A 62 -4.10 3.24 -3.47
CA ILE A 62 -2.95 2.53 -4.04
C ILE A 62 -2.03 3.54 -4.71
N HIS A 63 -0.86 3.79 -4.13
CA HIS A 63 0.14 4.75 -4.64
C HIS A 63 1.52 4.11 -4.72
N GLY A 64 2.42 4.72 -5.48
CA GLY A 64 3.81 4.32 -5.58
C GLY A 64 4.65 4.74 -4.37
N ILE A 65 5.85 4.17 -4.27
CA ILE A 65 6.81 4.50 -3.20
C ILE A 65 7.11 6.00 -3.12
N PRO A 66 7.34 6.75 -4.22
CA PRO A 66 7.62 8.18 -4.12
C PRO A 66 6.51 8.96 -3.42
N TRP A 67 5.25 8.65 -3.72
CA TRP A 67 4.11 9.30 -3.08
C TRP A 67 4.04 8.97 -1.58
N TRP A 68 4.13 7.71 -1.21
CA TRP A 68 4.13 7.29 0.19
C TRP A 68 5.29 7.88 0.98
N LYS A 69 6.45 8.01 0.34
CA LYS A 69 7.61 8.66 0.95
C LYS A 69 7.29 10.10 1.33
N THR A 70 6.64 10.86 0.44
CA THR A 70 6.25 12.25 0.76
C THR A 70 5.27 12.33 1.93
N ILE A 71 4.38 11.33 2.10
CA ILE A 71 3.48 11.27 3.25
C ILE A 71 4.25 11.01 4.54
N PHE A 72 5.13 10.02 4.56
CA PHE A 72 5.89 9.68 5.76
C PHE A 72 6.93 10.75 6.15
N GLU A 73 7.50 11.46 5.19
CA GLU A 73 8.45 12.57 5.43
C GLU A 73 7.82 13.78 6.14
N GLN A 74 6.49 13.87 6.14
CA GLN A 74 5.78 14.92 6.88
C GLN A 74 5.69 14.63 8.39
N SER A 75 5.99 13.40 8.82
CA SER A 75 6.03 13.06 10.25
C SER A 75 7.23 13.70 10.92
N GLU A 76 6.99 14.44 12.01
CA GLU A 76 8.04 14.94 12.87
C GLU A 76 8.53 13.90 13.90
N ASN A 77 7.76 12.83 14.08
CA ASN A 77 7.93 11.84 15.15
C ASN A 77 8.43 10.47 14.66
N ALA A 78 8.71 10.33 13.37
CA ALA A 78 9.28 9.09 12.82
C ALA A 78 10.39 9.37 11.81
N ASP A 79 11.33 8.44 11.74
CA ASP A 79 12.35 8.36 10.70
C ASP A 79 12.01 7.21 9.75
N ILE A 80 12.15 7.43 8.45
CA ILE A 80 12.06 6.37 7.44
C ILE A 80 13.39 5.61 7.43
N LEU A 81 13.38 4.34 7.83
CA LEU A 81 14.56 3.48 7.76
C LEU A 81 14.73 2.85 6.38
N GLY A 82 13.66 2.64 5.67
CA GLY A 82 13.67 2.14 4.30
C GLY A 82 12.28 1.92 3.73
N MET A 83 12.19 1.99 2.42
CA MET A 83 11.00 1.63 1.64
C MET A 83 11.44 0.85 0.41
N ARG A 84 10.73 -0.21 0.09
CA ARG A 84 11.01 -1.03 -1.08
C ARG A 84 9.80 -1.80 -1.58
N GLU A 85 9.85 -2.24 -2.83
CA GLU A 85 8.97 -3.28 -3.33
C GLU A 85 9.33 -4.64 -2.71
N MET A 86 8.30 -5.42 -2.42
CA MET A 86 8.45 -6.81 -2.00
C MET A 86 8.45 -7.72 -3.22
N GLN A 87 9.24 -8.79 -3.16
CA GLN A 87 9.33 -9.76 -4.27
C GLN A 87 8.20 -10.80 -4.28
N CYS A 88 7.34 -10.79 -3.27
CA CYS A 88 6.23 -11.74 -3.12
C CYS A 88 4.91 -11.28 -3.76
N THR A 89 4.91 -10.24 -4.60
CA THR A 89 3.66 -9.66 -5.13
C THR A 89 2.84 -10.68 -5.91
N GLU A 90 3.45 -11.43 -6.81
CA GLU A 90 2.74 -12.44 -7.61
C GLU A 90 2.19 -13.57 -6.73
N GLU A 91 2.99 -14.05 -5.76
CA GLU A 91 2.58 -15.09 -4.82
C GLU A 91 1.42 -14.62 -3.94
N ALA A 92 1.52 -13.40 -3.37
CA ALA A 92 0.47 -12.82 -2.56
C ALA A 92 -0.86 -12.65 -3.34
N TRP A 93 -0.78 -12.25 -4.60
CA TRP A 93 -1.96 -12.15 -5.46
C TRP A 93 -2.54 -13.54 -5.81
N ALA A 94 -1.70 -14.54 -6.06
CA ALA A 94 -2.16 -15.91 -6.29
C ALA A 94 -2.92 -16.46 -5.08
N ASP A 95 -2.40 -16.24 -3.88
CA ASP A 95 -3.06 -16.62 -2.64
C ASP A 95 -4.39 -15.88 -2.44
N TRP A 96 -4.40 -14.57 -2.65
CA TRP A 96 -5.63 -13.77 -2.57
C TRP A 96 -6.70 -14.26 -3.54
N LEU A 97 -6.36 -14.47 -4.80
CA LEU A 97 -7.30 -14.92 -5.83
C LEU A 97 -7.81 -16.35 -5.60
N SER A 98 -7.14 -17.15 -4.78
CA SER A 98 -7.59 -18.48 -4.38
C SER A 98 -8.68 -18.45 -3.29
N CYS A 99 -8.87 -17.30 -2.63
CA CYS A 99 -9.88 -17.16 -1.58
C CYS A 99 -11.30 -17.17 -2.14
N ASP A 100 -12.22 -17.83 -1.44
CA ASP A 100 -13.66 -17.74 -1.74
C ASP A 100 -14.21 -16.41 -1.18
N ASN A 101 -13.97 -15.35 -1.93
CA ASN A 101 -14.31 -13.98 -1.56
C ASN A 101 -14.81 -13.21 -2.79
N GLU A 102 -15.86 -12.41 -2.63
CA GLU A 102 -16.45 -11.65 -3.73
C GLU A 102 -15.48 -10.61 -4.33
N TYR A 103 -14.65 -9.97 -3.48
CA TYR A 103 -13.64 -9.02 -3.95
C TYR A 103 -12.52 -9.70 -4.71
N ALA A 104 -12.08 -10.88 -4.27
CA ALA A 104 -11.10 -11.67 -5.00
C ALA A 104 -11.61 -12.07 -6.40
N ARG A 105 -12.90 -12.40 -6.52
CA ARG A 105 -13.52 -12.67 -7.82
C ARG A 105 -13.56 -11.45 -8.74
N CYS A 106 -13.83 -10.26 -8.20
CA CYS A 106 -13.74 -9.01 -8.95
C CYS A 106 -12.31 -8.73 -9.42
N ASP A 107 -11.34 -8.89 -8.52
CA ASP A 107 -9.93 -8.63 -8.80
C ASP A 107 -9.34 -9.61 -9.82
N ALA A 108 -9.86 -10.84 -9.90
CA ALA A 108 -9.41 -11.85 -10.86
C ALA A 108 -9.51 -11.37 -12.31
N SER A 109 -10.55 -10.62 -12.66
CA SER A 109 -10.71 -10.04 -14.01
C SER A 109 -9.60 -9.03 -14.31
N ALA A 110 -9.32 -8.12 -13.39
CA ALA A 110 -8.26 -7.12 -13.54
C ALA A 110 -6.87 -7.77 -13.65
N VAL A 111 -6.58 -8.76 -12.81
CA VAL A 111 -5.31 -9.49 -12.85
C VAL A 111 -5.14 -10.24 -14.17
N LYS A 112 -6.19 -10.90 -14.64
CA LYS A 112 -6.19 -11.57 -15.96
C LYS A 112 -5.96 -10.59 -17.11
N ALA A 113 -6.45 -9.34 -16.97
CA ALA A 113 -6.25 -8.28 -17.96
C ALA A 113 -4.86 -7.61 -17.88
N GLY A 114 -4.00 -7.98 -16.94
CA GLY A 114 -2.63 -7.49 -16.83
C GLY A 114 -2.38 -6.50 -15.69
N ALA A 115 -3.27 -6.39 -14.71
CA ALA A 115 -3.14 -5.42 -13.60
C ALA A 115 -1.82 -5.55 -12.83
N LEU A 116 -1.24 -6.76 -12.71
CA LEU A 116 0.02 -6.98 -11.98
C LEU A 116 1.24 -6.35 -12.67
N GLU A 117 1.14 -5.94 -13.94
CA GLU A 117 2.18 -5.13 -14.58
C GLU A 117 2.32 -3.73 -13.96
N TYR A 118 1.25 -3.23 -13.33
CA TYR A 118 1.17 -1.90 -12.73
C TYR A 118 1.22 -1.90 -11.21
N LEU A 119 0.88 -3.01 -10.58
CA LEU A 119 0.79 -3.16 -9.12
C LEU A 119 2.05 -3.77 -8.54
N ASN A 120 2.33 -3.41 -7.30
CA ASN A 120 3.35 -4.01 -6.47
C ASN A 120 2.86 -4.18 -5.02
N THR A 121 3.70 -4.74 -4.19
CA THR A 121 3.53 -4.75 -2.73
C THR A 121 4.68 -3.94 -2.14
N ILE A 122 4.33 -2.93 -1.35
CA ILE A 122 5.31 -2.02 -0.74
C ILE A 122 5.53 -2.41 0.71
N MET A 123 6.80 -2.40 1.14
CA MET A 123 7.17 -2.43 2.54
C MET A 123 7.81 -1.09 2.92
N ALA A 124 7.30 -0.49 3.99
CA ALA A 124 7.92 0.66 4.65
C ALA A 124 8.32 0.30 6.08
N VAL A 125 9.52 0.68 6.47
CA VAL A 125 10.05 0.49 7.82
C VAL A 125 10.37 1.86 8.41
N LEU A 126 9.72 2.17 9.53
CA LEU A 126 9.82 3.44 10.21
C LEU A 126 10.31 3.21 11.64
N ARG A 127 11.00 4.20 12.22
CA ARG A 127 11.39 4.23 13.63
C ARG A 127 10.75 5.42 14.31
N LYS A 128 10.02 5.21 15.40
CA LYS A 128 9.57 6.31 16.27
C LYS A 128 10.76 6.97 16.94
N LYS A 129 10.85 8.29 16.88
CA LYS A 129 11.85 9.13 17.59
C LYS A 129 11.66 9.12 19.10
#